data_48845572e08aac1b083cf8849d3ace07
#
_entry.id   48845572e08aac1b083cf8849d3ace07
#
_cell.length_a   1.000
_cell.length_b   1.000
_cell.length_c   1.000
_cell.angle_alpha   90.00
_cell.angle_beta   90.00
_cell.angle_gamma   90.00
#
_symmetry.space_group_name_H-M   'P 1'
#
loop_
_entity.id
_entity.type
_entity.pdbx_description
1 polymer ?
#
loop_
_entity_poly.entity_id
_entity_poly.type
_entity_poly.pdbx_seq_one_letter_code
_entity_poly.pdbx_strand_id
1 'polypeptide(L)'
;MKDAKGHGSDPRGSHSDGVNKVGRPIPISPKAIAVIKEQALTGFSVSPSGEVPTKGFQVALAGRTDKEPLDLNNIEGAVAAHVSKNSDVYSSPHTFIGGWNSPYTGKVHLEPSRNIPDRTVAEGLGRARNQHSIWDNENMTDIKTGGTGL
;
A
#
# COMPACT_ATOMS: atom_id res chain seq x y z
N MET A 1 8.29 -22.61 6.31
CA MET A 1 8.79 -22.46 5.48
C MET A 1 8.86 -22.43 5.13
N LYS A 2 8.51 -22.40 5.40
CA LYS A 2 8.86 -22.14 4.55
C LYS A 2 9.03 -22.48 4.23
N ASP A 3 8.97 -22.66 4.56
CA ASP A 3 9.45 -22.68 3.72
C ASP A 3 9.33 -22.94 3.43
N ALA A 4 9.18 -23.18 3.85
CA ALA A 4 9.50 -23.12 3.15
C ALA A 4 9.23 -23.19 2.73
N LYS A 5 8.85 -23.12 2.89
CA LYS A 5 8.95 -22.86 2.06
C LYS A 5 9.19 -22.83 1.62
N GLY A 6 9.06 -22.97 2.07
CA GLY A 6 9.60 -22.73 1.35
C GLY A 6 9.66 -22.52 0.97
N HIS A 7 9.92 -22.71 0.83
CA HIS A 7 10.41 -22.19 -0.09
C HIS A 7 10.81 -22.17 -0.40
N GLY A 8 10.65 -22.37 0.12
CA GLY A 8 11.33 -22.15 -0.40
C GLY A 8 11.60 -21.89 -0.74
N SER A 9 11.86 -21.87 -0.74
CA SER A 9 12.41 -21.47 -1.30
C SER A 9 12.73 -21.14 -1.70
N ASP A 10 12.97 -20.91 -1.76
CA ASP A 10 13.55 -20.41 -2.26
C ASP A 10 13.92 -19.97 -2.51
N PRO A 11 14.22 -19.75 -2.59
CA PRO A 11 14.75 -19.12 -2.77
C PRO A 11 15.05 -18.45 -3.33
N ARG A 12 15.18 -17.85 -3.45
CA ARG A 12 15.42 -17.07 -3.93
C ARG A 12 15.13 -16.14 -4.44
N GLY A 13 15.01 -15.71 -4.37
CA GLY A 13 14.92 -14.64 -4.90
C GLY A 13 13.97 -13.89 -5.21
N SER A 14 13.64 -13.18 -5.90
CA SER A 14 12.68 -12.33 -6.02
C SER A 14 12.19 -12.07 -7.33
N HIS A 15 11.24 -11.57 -7.74
CA HIS A 15 10.48 -11.74 -8.79
C HIS A 15 9.74 -10.58 -9.27
N SER A 16 9.38 -10.48 -10.54
CA SER A 16 8.86 -9.41 -11.28
C SER A 16 7.51 -8.92 -10.82
N ASP A 17 6.71 -9.68 -10.25
CA ASP A 17 5.34 -9.32 -9.90
C ASP A 17 5.12 -9.46 -8.40
N GLY A 18 5.93 -8.76 -7.65
CA GLY A 18 5.84 -8.79 -6.22
C GLY A 18 6.48 -10.03 -5.65
N VAL A 19 7.52 -9.84 -4.86
CA VAL A 19 8.19 -10.96 -4.21
C VAL A 19 8.50 -10.59 -2.77
N ASN A 20 8.51 -11.59 -1.92
CA ASN A 20 8.97 -11.39 -0.56
C ASN A 20 10.49 -11.44 -0.52
N LYS A 21 11.08 -11.19 0.65
CA LYS A 21 12.54 -11.08 0.80
C LYS A 21 13.30 -12.37 0.55
N VAL A 22 12.63 -13.52 0.43
CA VAL A 22 13.27 -14.78 0.05
C VAL A 22 12.99 -15.13 -1.41
N GLY A 23 12.47 -14.17 -2.17
CA GLY A 23 12.34 -14.34 -3.60
C GLY A 23 11.05 -14.96 -4.09
N ARG A 24 10.11 -15.16 -3.24
CA ARG A 24 8.82 -15.73 -3.64
C ARG A 24 7.86 -14.62 -4.00
N PRO A 25 7.01 -14.83 -5.02
CA PRO A 25 5.99 -13.84 -5.35
C PRO A 25 5.10 -13.57 -4.16
N ILE A 26 4.76 -12.30 -3.96
CA ILE A 26 3.78 -11.90 -2.95
C ILE A 26 2.41 -12.03 -3.62
N PRO A 27 1.57 -12.95 -3.17
CA PRO A 27 0.28 -13.15 -3.83
C PRO A 27 -0.64 -11.95 -3.58
N ILE A 28 -1.31 -11.53 -4.64
CA ILE A 28 -2.32 -10.46 -4.57
C ILE A 28 -3.64 -11.15 -4.89
N SER A 29 -4.55 -11.17 -3.91
CA SER A 29 -5.78 -11.93 -4.06
C SER A 29 -6.74 -11.26 -5.03
N PRO A 30 -7.64 -12.05 -5.65
CA PRO A 30 -8.72 -11.46 -6.46
C PRO A 30 -9.58 -10.48 -5.67
N LYS A 31 -9.75 -10.73 -4.36
CA LYS A 31 -10.50 -9.84 -3.49
C LYS A 31 -9.82 -8.47 -3.38
N ALA A 32 -8.49 -8.45 -3.24
CA ALA A 32 -7.74 -7.19 -3.19
C ALA A 32 -7.91 -6.42 -4.50
N ILE A 33 -7.78 -7.09 -5.62
CA ILE A 33 -7.96 -6.46 -6.94
C ILE A 33 -9.37 -5.90 -7.10
N ALA A 34 -10.38 -6.63 -6.61
CA ALA A 34 -11.77 -6.16 -6.69
C ALA A 34 -11.98 -4.86 -5.91
N VAL A 35 -11.40 -4.76 -4.70
CA VAL A 35 -11.47 -3.53 -3.90
C VAL A 35 -10.80 -2.38 -4.65
N ILE A 36 -9.62 -2.63 -5.20
CA ILE A 36 -8.88 -1.58 -5.92
C ILE A 36 -9.66 -1.10 -7.14
N LYS A 37 -10.23 -2.02 -7.92
CA LYS A 37 -11.03 -1.65 -9.09
C LYS A 37 -12.25 -0.81 -8.69
N GLU A 38 -12.88 -1.16 -7.58
CA GLU A 38 -14.07 -0.43 -7.12
C GLU A 38 -13.74 0.98 -6.67
N GLN A 39 -12.56 1.19 -6.07
CA GLN A 39 -12.18 2.46 -5.46
C GLN A 39 -11.05 3.17 -6.18
N ALA A 40 -10.79 2.80 -7.42
CA ALA A 40 -9.62 3.28 -8.17
C ALA A 40 -9.64 4.78 -8.45
N LEU A 41 -10.80 5.44 -8.37
CA LEU A 41 -10.93 6.88 -8.64
C LEU A 41 -10.92 7.72 -7.37
N THR A 42 -11.14 7.11 -6.20
CA THR A 42 -11.29 7.87 -4.96
C THR A 42 -10.21 7.60 -3.92
N GLY A 43 -9.57 6.45 -4.00
CA GLY A 43 -8.56 6.04 -3.02
C GLY A 43 -9.01 4.83 -2.22
N PHE A 44 -8.05 4.13 -1.63
CA PHE A 44 -8.32 2.87 -0.94
C PHE A 44 -7.15 2.48 -0.04
N SER A 45 -7.42 1.50 0.83
CA SER A 45 -6.40 0.77 1.58
C SER A 45 -6.84 -0.68 1.65
N VAL A 46 -6.00 -1.59 1.16
CA VAL A 46 -6.33 -3.01 1.16
C VAL A 46 -5.04 -3.82 1.29
N SER A 47 -5.07 -4.89 2.10
CA SER A 47 -3.92 -5.78 2.17
C SER A 47 -3.81 -6.59 0.87
N PRO A 48 -2.63 -7.14 0.55
CA PRO A 48 -2.53 -8.05 -0.59
C PRO A 48 -3.49 -9.23 -0.53
N SER A 49 -3.90 -9.65 0.68
CA SER A 49 -4.88 -10.74 0.86
C SER A 49 -6.33 -10.27 0.75
N GLY A 50 -6.58 -8.96 0.66
CA GLY A 50 -7.91 -8.43 0.42
C GLY A 50 -8.62 -7.87 1.64
N GLU A 51 -7.91 -7.67 2.75
CA GLU A 51 -8.50 -7.12 3.95
C GLU A 51 -8.53 -5.59 3.89
N VAL A 52 -9.67 -5.02 4.21
CA VAL A 52 -9.84 -3.57 4.28
C VAL A 52 -9.83 -3.17 5.76
N PRO A 53 -8.93 -2.28 6.17
CA PRO A 53 -8.88 -1.88 7.58
C PRO A 53 -10.11 -1.05 7.94
N THR A 54 -10.66 -1.30 9.13
CA THR A 54 -11.87 -0.61 9.61
C THR A 54 -11.61 0.26 10.83
N LYS A 55 -10.42 0.16 11.41
CA LYS A 55 -10.00 0.94 12.58
C LYS A 55 -8.57 1.43 12.38
N GLY A 56 -8.15 2.33 13.26
CA GLY A 56 -6.80 2.88 13.19
C GLY A 56 -6.64 3.89 12.05
N PHE A 57 -5.41 4.28 11.82
CA PHE A 57 -5.08 5.35 10.89
C PHE A 57 -4.05 4.83 9.89
N GLN A 58 -4.31 5.02 8.60
CA GLN A 58 -3.37 4.59 7.56
C GLN A 58 -2.36 5.71 7.33
N VAL A 59 -1.09 5.36 7.46
CA VAL A 59 0.02 6.29 7.26
C VAL A 59 0.92 5.72 6.20
N ALA A 60 1.14 6.47 5.12
CA ALA A 60 1.98 6.04 4.03
C ALA A 60 3.45 5.97 4.46
N LEU A 61 4.20 5.07 3.83
CA LEU A 61 5.64 4.96 4.05
C LEU A 61 6.35 6.02 3.22
N ALA A 62 7.34 6.68 3.85
CA ALA A 62 8.03 7.81 3.21
C ALA A 62 8.75 7.39 1.93
N GLY A 63 8.63 8.21 0.90
CA GLY A 63 9.40 8.06 -0.33
C GLY A 63 8.99 6.91 -1.22
N ARG A 64 7.80 6.35 -1.01
CA ARG A 64 7.38 5.15 -1.75
C ARG A 64 6.09 5.33 -2.54
N THR A 65 5.56 6.53 -2.63
CA THR A 65 4.41 6.81 -3.48
C THR A 65 4.84 6.76 -4.93
N ASP A 66 4.10 6.02 -5.75
CA ASP A 66 4.41 5.94 -7.18
C ASP A 66 4.22 7.31 -7.82
N LYS A 67 5.18 7.72 -8.64
CA LYS A 67 5.11 9.01 -9.34
C LYS A 67 4.04 9.01 -10.40
N GLU A 68 3.84 7.87 -11.07
CA GLU A 68 2.81 7.75 -12.08
C GLU A 68 1.49 7.34 -11.44
N PRO A 69 0.36 7.86 -11.91
CA PRO A 69 -0.92 7.45 -11.39
C PRO A 69 -1.25 6.01 -11.77
N LEU A 70 -2.16 5.41 -11.00
CA LEU A 70 -2.65 4.07 -11.26
C LEU A 70 -3.18 3.96 -12.69
N ASP A 71 -2.68 2.97 -13.43
CA ASP A 71 -3.12 2.71 -14.81
C ASP A 71 -4.48 2.03 -14.78
N LEU A 72 -5.53 2.80 -15.08
CA LEU A 72 -6.89 2.30 -15.04
C LEU A 72 -7.17 1.28 -16.13
N ASN A 73 -6.34 1.22 -17.17
CA ASN A 73 -6.51 0.26 -18.25
C ASN A 73 -5.83 -1.07 -17.93
N ASN A 74 -4.99 -1.12 -16.90
CA ASN A 74 -4.30 -2.35 -16.51
C ASN A 74 -4.03 -2.33 -15.00
N ILE A 75 -5.10 -2.38 -14.22
CA ILE A 75 -4.99 -2.29 -12.76
C ILE A 75 -4.20 -3.46 -12.20
N GLU A 76 -4.46 -4.68 -12.66
CA GLU A 76 -3.76 -5.86 -12.13
C GLU A 76 -2.26 -5.77 -12.37
N GLY A 77 -1.86 -5.38 -13.58
CA GLY A 77 -0.44 -5.22 -13.91
C GLY A 77 0.22 -4.08 -13.13
N ALA A 78 -0.49 -2.98 -12.96
CA ALA A 78 0.03 -1.84 -12.20
C ALA A 78 0.23 -2.21 -10.73
N VAL A 79 -0.71 -2.91 -10.13
CA VAL A 79 -0.61 -3.35 -8.73
C VAL A 79 0.52 -4.34 -8.57
N ALA A 80 0.65 -5.31 -9.47
CA ALA A 80 1.74 -6.28 -9.43
C ALA A 80 3.11 -5.60 -9.53
N ALA A 81 3.26 -4.63 -10.42
CA ALA A 81 4.51 -3.89 -10.57
C ALA A 81 4.84 -3.08 -9.31
N HIS A 82 3.83 -2.45 -8.72
CA HIS A 82 4.01 -1.68 -7.49
C HIS A 82 4.46 -2.58 -6.33
N VAL A 83 3.79 -3.72 -6.15
CA VAL A 83 4.13 -4.65 -5.07
C VAL A 83 5.52 -5.24 -5.28
N SER A 84 5.88 -5.55 -6.53
CA SER A 84 7.21 -6.05 -6.86
C SER A 84 8.29 -5.04 -6.50
N LYS A 85 8.09 -3.79 -6.89
CA LYS A 85 9.05 -2.71 -6.62
C LYS A 85 9.22 -2.47 -5.12
N ASN A 86 8.19 -2.72 -4.34
CA ASN A 86 8.18 -2.50 -2.90
C ASN A 86 8.11 -3.82 -2.12
N SER A 87 8.67 -4.89 -2.68
CA SER A 87 8.58 -6.22 -2.08
C SER A 87 9.18 -6.29 -0.67
N ASP A 88 10.17 -5.47 -0.38
CA ASP A 88 10.79 -5.39 0.94
C ASP A 88 9.78 -5.00 2.03
N VAL A 89 8.85 -4.09 1.73
CA VAL A 89 7.86 -3.67 2.71
C VAL A 89 6.60 -4.53 2.66
N TYR A 90 6.23 -5.03 1.48
CA TYR A 90 5.04 -5.89 1.36
C TYR A 90 5.28 -7.32 1.86
N SER A 91 6.52 -7.69 2.16
CA SER A 91 6.79 -8.95 2.84
C SER A 91 6.35 -8.91 4.30
N SER A 92 6.11 -7.73 4.87
CA SER A 92 5.50 -7.60 6.19
C SER A 92 3.97 -7.76 6.07
N PRO A 93 3.35 -8.57 6.94
CA PRO A 93 1.89 -8.78 6.87
C PRO A 93 1.08 -7.56 7.25
N HIS A 94 1.73 -6.50 7.75
CA HIS A 94 1.05 -5.29 8.21
C HIS A 94 1.11 -4.16 7.19
N THR A 95 1.59 -4.42 5.98
CA THR A 95 1.66 -3.41 4.94
C THR A 95 0.44 -3.51 4.02
N PHE A 96 -0.21 -2.38 3.79
CA PHE A 96 -1.39 -2.29 2.95
C PHE A 96 -1.06 -1.60 1.64
N ILE A 97 -1.75 -2.01 0.58
CA ILE A 97 -1.68 -1.32 -0.71
C ILE A 97 -2.60 -0.11 -0.58
N GLY A 98 -2.01 1.08 -0.65
CA GLY A 98 -2.75 2.32 -0.56
C GLY A 98 -2.94 2.96 -1.93
N GLY A 99 -4.08 3.63 -2.10
CA GLY A 99 -4.32 4.48 -3.25
C GLY A 99 -4.58 5.89 -2.75
N TRP A 100 -3.65 6.79 -3.03
CA TRP A 100 -3.75 8.19 -2.60
C TRP A 100 -4.27 9.05 -3.74
N ASN A 101 -5.37 9.74 -3.49
CA ASN A 101 -5.92 10.69 -4.45
C ASN A 101 -5.15 11.99 -4.32
N SER A 102 -4.21 12.20 -5.22
CA SER A 102 -3.29 13.33 -5.16
C SER A 102 -3.99 14.64 -5.53
N PRO A 103 -3.88 15.68 -4.69
CA PRO A 103 -4.40 17.00 -5.06
C PRO A 103 -3.62 17.65 -6.18
N TYR A 104 -2.42 17.14 -6.49
CA TYR A 104 -1.57 17.71 -7.54
C TYR A 104 -1.91 17.18 -8.93
N THR A 105 -2.33 15.92 -9.02
CA THR A 105 -2.66 15.29 -10.31
C THR A 105 -4.14 15.05 -10.49
N GLY A 106 -4.91 15.06 -9.40
CA GLY A 106 -6.32 14.69 -9.43
C GLY A 106 -6.54 13.21 -9.66
N LYS A 107 -5.50 12.39 -9.52
CA LYS A 107 -5.55 10.96 -9.80
C LYS A 107 -5.01 10.17 -8.62
N VAL A 108 -5.33 8.88 -8.60
CA VAL A 108 -4.90 7.99 -7.54
C VAL A 108 -3.52 7.43 -7.86
N HIS A 109 -2.62 7.49 -6.87
CA HIS A 109 -1.28 6.94 -6.95
C HIS A 109 -1.13 5.83 -5.91
N LEU A 110 -0.46 4.74 -6.29
CA LEU A 110 -0.23 3.62 -5.38
C LEU A 110 0.88 3.96 -4.39
N GLU A 111 0.69 3.56 -3.15
CA GLU A 111 1.69 3.74 -2.09
C GLU A 111 1.51 2.68 -1.01
N PRO A 112 2.61 2.17 -0.42
CA PRO A 112 2.47 1.28 0.73
C PRO A 112 2.14 2.08 1.98
N SER A 113 1.29 1.51 2.85
CA SER A 113 0.91 2.17 4.09
C SER A 113 0.87 1.18 5.25
N ARG A 114 0.91 1.71 6.45
CA ARG A 114 0.78 0.95 7.70
C ARG A 114 -0.40 1.45 8.50
N ASN A 115 -1.02 0.56 9.25
CA ASN A 115 -2.11 0.92 10.15
C ASN A 115 -1.54 1.22 11.52
N ILE A 116 -1.79 2.42 12.01
CA ILE A 116 -1.31 2.89 13.32
C ILE A 116 -2.55 3.10 14.20
N PRO A 117 -2.69 2.36 15.31
CA PRO A 117 -3.90 2.46 16.14
C PRO A 117 -4.08 3.80 16.83
N ASP A 118 -3.00 4.44 17.26
CA ASP A 118 -3.06 5.66 18.05
C ASP A 118 -3.00 6.89 17.15
N ARG A 119 -3.98 7.79 17.27
CA ARG A 119 -4.07 8.98 16.42
C ARG A 119 -2.88 9.91 16.58
N THR A 120 -2.43 10.15 17.81
CA THR A 120 -1.32 11.07 18.06
C THR A 120 -0.03 10.55 17.41
N VAL A 121 0.21 9.24 17.53
CA VAL A 121 1.37 8.60 16.90
C VAL A 121 1.24 8.70 15.39
N ALA A 122 0.06 8.40 14.84
CA ALA A 122 -0.18 8.45 13.40
C ALA A 122 0.05 9.85 12.83
N GLU A 123 -0.48 10.88 13.50
CA GLU A 123 -0.27 12.26 13.06
C GLU A 123 1.20 12.65 13.11
N GLY A 124 1.91 12.24 14.17
CA GLY A 124 3.34 12.50 14.29
C GLY A 124 4.16 11.84 13.18
N LEU A 125 3.83 10.59 12.85
CA LEU A 125 4.47 9.89 11.74
C LEU A 125 4.15 10.56 10.40
N GLY A 126 2.91 10.96 10.20
CA GLY A 126 2.51 11.66 8.97
C GLY A 126 3.32 12.94 8.77
N ARG A 127 3.46 13.73 9.83
CA ARG A 127 4.27 14.95 9.76
C ARG A 127 5.74 14.65 9.51
N ALA A 128 6.29 13.66 10.24
CA ALA A 128 7.71 13.30 10.09
C ALA A 128 8.03 12.78 8.69
N ARG A 129 7.06 12.18 8.02
CA ARG A 129 7.22 11.63 6.68
C ARG A 129 6.74 12.58 5.59
N ASN A 130 6.45 13.82 5.93
CA ASN A 130 5.98 14.84 4.99
C ASN A 130 4.72 14.39 4.23
N GLN A 131 3.84 13.65 4.87
CA GLN A 131 2.60 13.22 4.26
C GLN A 131 1.61 14.39 4.20
N HIS A 132 0.83 14.46 3.12
CA HIS A 132 -0.23 15.46 2.98
C HIS A 132 -1.32 15.23 4.01
N SER A 133 -1.68 13.98 4.21
CA SER A 133 -2.72 13.57 5.15
C SER A 133 -2.51 12.13 5.57
N ILE A 134 -3.19 11.74 6.63
CA ILE A 134 -3.37 10.35 7.03
C ILE A 134 -4.86 10.03 6.93
N TRP A 135 -5.20 8.75 6.87
CA TRP A 135 -6.59 8.33 6.69
C TRP A 135 -7.13 7.70 7.98
N ASP A 136 -8.25 8.21 8.47
CA ASP A 136 -8.97 7.66 9.61
C ASP A 136 -9.93 6.58 9.10
N ASN A 137 -9.61 5.33 9.34
CA ASN A 137 -10.40 4.21 8.83
C ASN A 137 -11.79 4.11 9.47
N GLU A 138 -11.90 4.52 10.72
CA GLU A 138 -13.17 4.39 11.44
C GLU A 138 -14.17 5.45 11.01
N ASN A 139 -13.71 6.69 10.90
CA ASN A 139 -14.58 7.82 10.53
C ASN A 139 -14.55 8.12 9.04
N MET A 140 -13.70 7.42 8.29
CA MET A 140 -13.58 7.55 6.82
C MET A 140 -13.33 8.99 6.39
N THR A 141 -12.35 9.61 7.03
CA THR A 141 -11.97 11.00 6.75
C THR A 141 -10.46 11.15 6.67
N ASP A 142 -10.03 12.14 5.88
CA ASP A 142 -8.64 12.57 5.86
C ASP A 142 -8.35 13.47 7.04
N ILE A 143 -7.16 13.31 7.61
CA ILE A 143 -6.64 14.21 8.62
C ILE A 143 -5.37 14.84 8.03
N LYS A 144 -5.41 16.14 7.78
CA LYS A 144 -4.26 16.83 7.20
C LYS A 144 -3.16 16.94 8.24
N THR A 145 -1.92 16.70 7.80
CA THR A 145 -0.76 16.69 8.69
C THR A 145 0.19 17.86 8.43
N GLY A 146 -0.08 18.66 7.40
CA GLY A 146 0.72 19.84 7.08
C GLY A 146 1.87 19.59 6.14
N GLY A 147 2.09 18.34 5.71
CA GLY A 147 3.11 18.02 4.73
C GLY A 147 2.62 18.21 3.31
N THR A 148 3.54 18.04 2.36
CA THR A 148 3.23 18.20 0.93
C THR A 148 2.80 16.90 0.27
N GLY A 149 3.22 15.76 0.80
CA GLY A 149 2.98 14.47 0.18
C GLY A 149 3.95 14.16 -0.97
N LEU A 150 4.92 15.01 -1.17
CA LEU A 150 5.87 14.86 -2.28
C LEU A 150 7.20 14.29 -1.84
#